data_a20285e2ab3a46f4ee120af20c33ac49
#
_entry.id   a20285e2ab3a46f4ee120af20c33ac49
#
_cell.length_a   1.000
_cell.length_b   1.000
_cell.length_c   1.000
_cell.angle_alpha   90.00
_cell.angle_beta   90.00
_cell.angle_gamma   90.00
#
_symmetry.space_group_name_H-M   'P 1'
#
loop_
_entity.id
_entity.type
_entity.pdbx_description
1 polymer ?
#
loop_
_entity_poly.entity_id
_entity_poly.type
_entity_poly.pdbx_seq_one_letter_code
_entity_poly.pdbx_strand_id
1 'polypeptide(L)'
;MRTRTLVLAAACLLFTLSITAQEGHPLTGTWAGDWGSSGGARTHITMVMNWDGKTVTGLINPGPDAIQLSGVSVDWGSWTVRIEAKGISAEGRLEDIGSYHRRIVGTWNQGGTKGDLKLTRE
;
A
#
# COMPACT_ATOMS: atom_id res chain seq x y z
N MET A 1 18.19 -24.20 35.97
CA MET A 1 16.77 -24.11 35.66
C MET A 1 16.30 -22.70 35.35
N ARG A 2 16.63 -21.72 36.14
CA ARG A 2 16.23 -20.31 35.87
C ARG A 2 16.75 -19.78 34.53
N THR A 3 17.97 -20.13 34.15
CA THR A 3 18.59 -19.69 32.89
C THR A 3 17.86 -20.24 31.66
N ARG A 4 17.40 -21.47 31.69
CA ARG A 4 16.63 -22.08 30.58
C ARG A 4 15.30 -21.42 30.34
N THR A 5 14.57 -21.05 31.41
CA THR A 5 13.28 -20.38 31.32
C THR A 5 13.44 -18.99 30.69
N LEU A 6 14.48 -18.24 31.07
CA LEU A 6 14.75 -16.92 30.50
C LEU A 6 15.11 -16.96 29.01
N VAL A 7 15.88 -17.97 28.58
CA VAL A 7 16.26 -18.14 27.18
C VAL A 7 15.03 -18.45 26.32
N LEU A 8 14.12 -19.29 26.77
CA LEU A 8 12.89 -19.62 26.07
C LEU A 8 11.98 -18.39 25.91
N ALA A 9 11.84 -17.58 26.94
CA ALA A 9 11.04 -16.37 26.89
C ALA A 9 11.63 -15.37 25.86
N ALA A 10 12.93 -15.18 25.82
CA ALA A 10 13.59 -14.30 24.86
C ALA A 10 13.40 -14.79 23.43
N ALA A 11 13.49 -16.09 23.16
CA ALA A 11 13.28 -16.66 21.84
C ALA A 11 11.84 -16.44 21.35
N CYS A 12 10.84 -16.59 22.19
CA CYS A 12 9.43 -16.33 21.86
C CYS A 12 9.19 -14.86 21.52
N LEU A 13 9.78 -13.92 22.26
CA LEU A 13 9.68 -12.49 21.97
C LEU A 13 10.28 -12.11 20.62
N LEU A 14 11.46 -12.64 20.28
CA LEU A 14 12.09 -12.39 19.01
C LEU A 14 11.27 -12.92 17.84
N PHE A 15 10.69 -14.10 17.97
CA PHE A 15 9.82 -14.67 16.96
C PHE A 15 8.57 -13.82 16.73
N THR A 16 7.93 -13.34 17.79
CA THR A 16 6.75 -12.46 17.70
C THR A 16 7.07 -11.15 16.99
N LEU A 17 8.20 -10.52 17.30
CA LEU A 17 8.65 -9.29 16.65
C LEU A 17 8.89 -9.49 15.16
N SER A 18 9.46 -10.61 14.74
CA SER A 18 9.71 -10.92 13.33
C SER A 18 8.40 -11.03 12.55
N ILE A 19 7.38 -11.70 13.09
CA ILE A 19 6.06 -11.82 12.47
C ILE A 19 5.41 -10.44 12.33
N THR A 20 5.44 -9.63 13.38
CA THR A 20 4.89 -8.27 13.36
C THR A 20 5.55 -7.41 12.29
N ALA A 21 6.88 -7.49 12.13
CA ALA A 21 7.61 -6.74 11.13
C ALA A 21 7.23 -7.15 9.69
N GLN A 22 6.95 -8.43 9.44
CA GLN A 22 6.53 -8.90 8.12
C GLN A 22 5.12 -8.45 7.76
N GLU A 23 4.23 -8.34 8.74
CA GLU A 23 2.84 -7.93 8.53
C GLU A 23 2.67 -6.41 8.57
N GLY A 24 3.71 -5.68 8.96
CA GLY A 24 3.61 -4.28 9.34
C GLY A 24 3.68 -3.25 8.22
N HIS A 25 3.84 -3.63 6.94
CA HIS A 25 3.95 -2.63 5.89
C HIS A 25 2.61 -1.90 5.69
N PRO A 26 2.59 -0.56 5.74
CA PRO A 26 1.34 0.20 5.74
C PRO A 26 0.53 0.10 4.44
N LEU A 27 1.14 -0.29 3.33
CA LEU A 27 0.45 -0.41 2.04
C LEU A 27 -0.15 -1.79 1.80
N THR A 28 0.16 -2.80 2.61
CA THR A 28 -0.36 -4.15 2.42
C THR A 28 -1.88 -4.19 2.55
N GLY A 29 -2.54 -4.80 1.60
CA GLY A 29 -3.98 -5.02 1.63
C GLY A 29 -4.68 -4.65 0.34
N THR A 30 -6.00 -4.63 0.40
CA THR A 30 -6.86 -4.22 -0.71
C THR A 30 -7.30 -2.78 -0.52
N TRP A 31 -7.16 -2.00 -1.57
CA TRP A 31 -7.50 -0.58 -1.59
C TRP A 31 -8.57 -0.34 -2.63
N ALA A 32 -9.58 0.44 -2.30
CA ALA A 32 -10.65 0.78 -3.21
C ALA A 32 -10.90 2.28 -3.21
N GLY A 33 -11.25 2.80 -4.36
CA GLY A 33 -11.54 4.21 -4.50
C GLY A 33 -11.76 4.59 -5.96
N ASP A 34 -11.36 5.80 -6.30
CA ASP A 34 -11.57 6.33 -7.64
C ASP A 34 -10.56 7.41 -8.00
N TRP A 35 -10.49 7.70 -9.28
CA TRP A 35 -9.73 8.83 -9.79
C TRP A 35 -10.52 9.54 -10.90
N GLY A 36 -10.18 10.75 -11.16
CA GLY A 36 -10.81 11.52 -12.23
C GLY A 36 -10.65 13.03 -12.01
N SER A 37 -11.23 13.82 -12.89
CA SER A 37 -11.22 15.26 -12.75
C SER A 37 -12.18 15.70 -11.64
N SER A 38 -11.80 16.75 -10.91
CA SER A 38 -12.65 17.35 -9.88
C SER A 38 -13.98 17.83 -10.51
N GLY A 39 -15.09 17.31 -9.99
CA GLY A 39 -16.42 17.63 -10.53
C GLY A 39 -16.78 16.91 -11.82
N GLY A 40 -15.91 16.07 -12.37
CA GLY A 40 -16.15 15.31 -13.58
C GLY A 40 -16.43 13.82 -13.32
N ALA A 41 -16.40 13.02 -14.37
CA ALA A 41 -16.59 11.59 -14.28
C ALA A 41 -15.47 10.92 -13.46
N ARG A 42 -15.85 9.97 -12.60
CA ARG A 42 -14.91 9.23 -11.75
C ARG A 42 -14.78 7.80 -12.26
N THR A 43 -13.56 7.29 -12.24
CA THR A 43 -13.27 5.90 -12.60
C THR A 43 -12.93 5.13 -11.34
N HIS A 44 -13.68 4.06 -11.06
CA HIS A 44 -13.42 3.21 -9.90
C HIS A 44 -12.14 2.40 -10.09
N ILE A 45 -11.36 2.28 -9.01
CA ILE A 45 -10.13 1.50 -8.97
C ILE A 45 -10.15 0.59 -7.76
N THR A 46 -9.71 -0.64 -7.96
CA THR A 46 -9.32 -1.54 -6.87
C THR A 46 -7.85 -1.86 -7.05
N MET A 47 -7.09 -1.80 -5.96
CA MET A 47 -5.67 -2.07 -5.99
C MET A 47 -5.33 -3.04 -4.86
N VAL A 48 -4.64 -4.12 -5.17
CA VAL A 48 -4.17 -5.08 -4.18
C VAL A 48 -2.67 -4.95 -4.08
N MET A 49 -2.16 -4.67 -2.88
CA MET A 49 -0.73 -4.52 -2.63
C MET A 49 -0.26 -5.51 -1.58
N ASN A 50 0.93 -6.07 -1.82
CA ASN A 50 1.56 -7.04 -0.96
C ASN A 50 3.00 -6.65 -0.68
N TRP A 51 3.48 -6.97 0.50
CA TRP A 51 4.87 -6.76 0.92
C TRP A 51 5.57 -8.11 1.03
N ASP A 52 6.68 -8.29 0.31
CA ASP A 52 7.45 -9.53 0.32
C ASP A 52 8.66 -9.51 1.27
N GLY A 53 8.79 -8.47 2.06
CA GLY A 53 9.94 -8.23 2.94
C GLY A 53 10.97 -7.28 2.34
N LYS A 54 10.87 -6.95 1.06
CA LYS A 54 11.79 -6.05 0.35
C LYS A 54 11.06 -5.01 -0.47
N THR A 55 10.06 -5.42 -1.24
CA THR A 55 9.34 -4.54 -2.17
C THR A 55 7.83 -4.74 -2.04
N VAL A 56 7.10 -3.70 -2.38
CA VAL A 56 5.65 -3.77 -2.53
C VAL A 56 5.35 -4.14 -3.98
N THR A 57 4.54 -5.18 -4.16
CA THR A 57 4.05 -5.62 -5.46
C THR A 57 2.54 -5.60 -5.45
N GLY A 58 1.91 -5.69 -6.61
CA GLY A 58 0.47 -5.74 -6.63
C GLY A 58 -0.15 -5.62 -8.01
N LEU A 59 -1.47 -5.49 -8.01
CA LEU A 59 -2.30 -5.41 -9.19
C LEU A 59 -3.30 -4.27 -9.07
N ILE A 60 -3.57 -3.64 -10.22
CA ILE A 60 -4.70 -2.71 -10.38
C ILE A 60 -5.83 -3.46 -11.05
N ASN A 61 -7.03 -3.36 -10.48
CA ASN A 61 -8.26 -4.00 -10.98
C ASN A 61 -8.08 -5.50 -11.21
N PRO A 62 -7.91 -6.31 -10.15
CA PRO A 62 -7.74 -7.75 -10.28
C PRO A 62 -8.81 -8.38 -11.16
N GLY A 63 -8.38 -9.26 -12.08
CA GLY A 63 -9.27 -9.90 -13.04
C GLY A 63 -8.56 -10.09 -14.39
N PRO A 64 -9.32 -10.36 -15.47
CA PRO A 64 -8.71 -10.62 -16.78
C PRO A 64 -7.89 -9.46 -17.33
N ASP A 65 -8.26 -8.22 -16.99
CA ASP A 65 -7.57 -7.00 -17.46
C ASP A 65 -6.70 -6.36 -16.39
N ALA A 66 -6.26 -7.14 -15.41
CA ALA A 66 -5.42 -6.63 -14.33
C ALA A 66 -4.11 -6.04 -14.86
N ILE A 67 -3.70 -4.91 -14.26
CA ILE A 67 -2.44 -4.26 -14.57
C ILE A 67 -1.49 -4.48 -13.41
N GLN A 68 -0.34 -5.08 -13.68
CA GLN A 68 0.67 -5.32 -12.65
C GLN A 68 1.40 -4.01 -12.32
N LEU A 69 1.61 -3.77 -11.03
CA LEU A 69 2.43 -2.63 -10.59
C LEU A 69 3.89 -2.88 -10.97
N SER A 70 4.53 -1.88 -11.55
CA SER A 70 5.95 -1.94 -11.92
C SER A 70 6.85 -1.33 -10.86
N GLY A 71 6.32 -0.49 -9.99
CA GLY A 71 7.09 0.09 -8.90
C GLY A 71 6.20 0.78 -7.89
N VAL A 72 6.54 0.61 -6.63
CA VAL A 72 5.90 1.32 -5.51
C VAL A 72 6.99 1.79 -4.58
N SER A 73 6.95 3.04 -4.20
CA SER A 73 7.89 3.60 -3.23
C SER A 73 7.18 4.49 -2.22
N VAL A 74 7.76 4.58 -1.04
CA VAL A 74 7.25 5.43 0.05
C VAL A 74 8.39 6.33 0.52
N ASP A 75 8.13 7.63 0.55
CA ASP A 75 8.97 8.57 1.25
C ASP A 75 8.47 8.66 2.69
N TRP A 76 9.19 8.05 3.61
CA TRP A 76 8.79 7.95 5.01
C TRP A 76 8.81 9.29 5.74
N GLY A 77 9.59 10.25 5.25
CA GLY A 77 9.66 11.59 5.85
C GLY A 77 8.40 12.41 5.61
N SER A 78 7.77 12.23 4.45
CA SER A 78 6.57 12.96 4.05
C SER A 78 5.32 12.09 3.94
N TRP A 79 5.46 10.77 4.10
CA TRP A 79 4.39 9.78 3.85
C TRP A 79 3.84 9.88 2.44
N THR A 80 4.70 10.17 1.48
CA THR A 80 4.34 10.23 0.07
C THR A 80 4.54 8.87 -0.58
N VAL A 81 3.50 8.39 -1.25
CA VAL A 81 3.48 7.12 -1.96
C VAL A 81 3.52 7.39 -3.44
N ARG A 82 4.42 6.71 -4.17
CA ARG A 82 4.48 6.74 -5.63
C ARG A 82 4.20 5.36 -6.16
N ILE A 83 3.31 5.28 -7.12
CA ILE A 83 2.88 4.03 -7.74
C ILE A 83 3.06 4.15 -9.24
N GLU A 84 3.75 3.18 -9.82
CA GLU A 84 3.99 3.10 -11.26
C GLU A 84 3.43 1.79 -11.80
N ALA A 85 2.80 1.87 -12.94
CA ALA A 85 2.32 0.74 -13.71
C ALA A 85 2.35 1.10 -15.19
N LYS A 86 2.08 0.16 -16.07
CA LYS A 86 2.12 0.42 -17.51
C LYS A 86 1.12 1.52 -17.89
N GLY A 87 1.64 2.64 -18.38
CA GLY A 87 0.82 3.79 -18.78
C GLY A 87 0.18 4.57 -17.62
N ILE A 88 0.54 4.24 -16.38
CA ILE A 88 -0.04 4.86 -15.19
C ILE A 88 1.07 5.34 -14.26
N SER A 89 0.88 6.53 -13.72
CA SER A 89 1.75 7.12 -12.69
C SER A 89 0.87 7.80 -11.66
N ALA A 90 1.08 7.46 -10.40
CA ALA A 90 0.29 8.03 -9.31
C ALA A 90 1.19 8.47 -8.16
N GLU A 91 0.78 9.53 -7.49
CA GLU A 91 1.47 10.03 -6.31
C GLU A 91 0.44 10.55 -5.32
N GLY A 92 0.56 10.16 -4.06
CA GLY A 92 -0.35 10.61 -3.03
C GLY A 92 0.25 10.57 -1.65
N ARG A 93 -0.42 11.20 -0.70
CA ARG A 93 -0.06 11.12 0.71
C ARG A 93 -0.83 9.99 1.37
N LEU A 94 -0.13 9.23 2.18
CA LEU A 94 -0.74 8.24 3.05
C LEU A 94 -1.28 8.96 4.28
N GLU A 95 -2.59 8.89 4.48
CA GLU A 95 -3.29 9.53 5.58
C GLU A 95 -3.94 8.48 6.49
N ASP A 96 -4.30 8.91 7.70
CA ASP A 96 -4.94 8.07 8.72
C ASP A 96 -4.13 6.81 9.01
N ILE A 97 -2.83 6.97 9.20
CA ILE A 97 -1.86 5.88 9.34
C ILE A 97 -2.17 4.98 10.55
N GLY A 98 -2.72 5.55 11.61
CA GLY A 98 -3.12 4.79 12.79
C GLY A 98 -4.42 3.99 12.62
N SER A 99 -5.15 4.19 11.53
CA SER A 99 -6.39 3.47 11.24
C SER A 99 -6.14 2.25 10.36
N TYR A 100 -6.98 1.24 10.50
CA TYR A 100 -7.02 0.14 9.56
C TYR A 100 -7.41 0.62 8.16
N HIS A 101 -8.36 1.57 8.09
CA HIS A 101 -8.84 2.16 6.84
C HIS A 101 -8.03 3.40 6.48
N ARG A 102 -6.75 3.19 6.20
CA ARG A 102 -5.85 4.25 5.73
C ARG A 102 -6.28 4.74 4.36
N ARG A 103 -5.89 5.98 4.03
CA ARG A 103 -6.23 6.58 2.75
C ARG A 103 -4.97 7.00 2.01
N ILE A 104 -5.02 6.91 0.68
CA ILE A 104 -4.03 7.51 -0.20
C ILE A 104 -4.77 8.60 -1.00
N VAL A 105 -4.33 9.84 -0.86
CA VAL A 105 -4.97 10.98 -1.49
C VAL A 105 -3.93 11.74 -2.31
N GLY A 106 -4.20 11.92 -3.59
CA GLY A 106 -3.24 12.60 -4.46
C GLY A 106 -3.69 12.71 -5.90
N THR A 107 -2.81 12.36 -6.82
CA THR A 107 -3.03 12.49 -8.26
C THR A 107 -2.79 11.18 -8.97
N TRP A 108 -3.47 11.02 -10.10
CA TRP A 108 -3.38 9.87 -10.99
C TRP A 108 -3.21 10.37 -12.41
N ASN A 109 -2.25 9.80 -13.13
CA ASN A 109 -2.02 10.11 -14.53
C ASN A 109 -2.07 8.81 -15.31
N GLN A 110 -2.95 8.73 -16.29
CA GLN A 110 -3.12 7.56 -17.14
C GLN A 110 -3.29 7.98 -18.58
N GLY A 111 -2.34 7.55 -19.44
CA GLY A 111 -2.39 7.89 -20.87
C GLY A 111 -2.37 9.38 -21.13
N GLY A 112 -1.71 10.18 -20.29
CA GLY A 112 -1.64 11.63 -20.41
C GLY A 112 -2.81 12.38 -19.77
N THR A 113 -3.83 11.68 -19.29
CA THR A 113 -4.95 12.28 -18.56
C THR A 113 -4.66 12.28 -17.07
N LYS A 114 -4.71 13.45 -16.45
CA LYS A 114 -4.41 13.64 -15.03
C LYS A 114 -5.68 13.97 -14.26
N GLY A 115 -5.82 13.37 -13.07
CA GLY A 115 -6.94 13.64 -12.19
C GLY A 115 -6.60 13.42 -10.73
N ASP A 116 -7.58 13.64 -9.87
CA ASP A 116 -7.46 13.37 -8.44
C ASP A 116 -7.57 11.89 -8.17
N LEU A 117 -6.85 11.42 -7.14
CA LEU A 117 -6.88 10.05 -6.68
C LEU A 117 -7.31 10.00 -5.22
N LYS A 118 -8.20 9.08 -4.90
CA LYS A 118 -8.52 8.74 -3.52
C LYS A 118 -8.72 7.24 -3.41
N LEU A 119 -7.89 6.60 -2.59
CA LEU A 119 -8.00 5.18 -2.26
C LEU A 119 -8.15 5.02 -0.75
N THR A 120 -8.97 4.06 -0.34
CA THR A 120 -9.13 3.70 1.07
C THR A 120 -8.87 2.21 1.22
N ARG A 121 -8.08 1.85 2.23
CA ARG A 121 -7.80 0.45 2.55
C ARG A 121 -9.08 -0.20 3.10
N GLU A 122 -9.44 -1.30 2.50
CA GLU A 122 -10.59 -2.11 2.90
C GLU A 122 -10.36 -2.89 4.20
#